data_8166f34b05c2ea9f8bbc21df044a0a97
#
_entry.id   8166f34b05c2ea9f8bbc21df044a0a97
#
_cell.length_a   1.000
_cell.length_b   1.000
_cell.length_c   1.000
_cell.angle_alpha   90.00
_cell.angle_beta   90.00
_cell.angle_gamma   90.00
#
_symmetry.space_group_name_H-M   'P 1'
#
loop_
_entity.id
_entity.type
_entity.pdbx_description
1 polymer ?
#
loop_
_entity_poly.entity_id
_entity_poly.type
_entity_poly.pdbx_seq_one_letter_code
_entity_poly.pdbx_strand_id
1 'polypeptide(L)'
;MSSDIKEQLIDYIQISPYYALQLDESTDIAGQAQLLTYVRYVREKKIEEDILFCRPLQARTTGEAIFNVLDSFIQDSGLGWGKCIGLCTDGARPMTGRECGLVARVQQVAPLVQWTHCMVHCEALAAKKMPPFFESVLHQAVKIINHIKARPLNSRLFGVLCQEMGSGHEQLFLHTEVRWLSRGRVLQRLYELREEVKLFLTESQTDLAKHLDDTMWLASLSYLVDIFDRLNGLNLSFVGAMISYMLDPSYTTSPAWAACLRSPPSW
;
A
#
# COMPACT_ATOMS: atom_id res chain seq x y z
N MET A 1 2.40 9.70 19.57
CA MET A 1 1.90 11.05 19.28
C MET A 1 1.81 11.79 20.61
N SER A 2 2.28 13.03 20.70
CA SER A 2 2.09 13.85 21.90
C SER A 2 0.59 14.07 22.13
N SER A 3 0.13 14.17 23.40
CA SER A 3 -1.27 14.43 23.73
C SER A 3 -1.78 15.71 23.05
N ASP A 4 -0.96 16.75 23.06
CA ASP A 4 -1.25 18.03 22.44
C ASP A 4 -1.54 17.94 20.94
N ILE A 5 -0.73 17.22 20.17
CA ILE A 5 -0.95 17.00 18.71
C ILE A 5 -2.24 16.22 18.48
N LYS A 6 -2.53 15.23 19.33
CA LYS A 6 -3.75 14.44 19.22
C LYS A 6 -5.00 15.30 19.50
N GLU A 7 -4.98 16.15 20.51
CA GLU A 7 -6.09 17.06 20.84
C GLU A 7 -6.34 18.03 19.69
N GLN A 8 -5.30 18.68 19.17
CA GLN A 8 -5.44 19.55 18.01
C GLN A 8 -6.04 18.84 16.79
N LEU A 9 -5.60 17.61 16.50
CA LEU A 9 -6.16 16.82 15.39
C LEU A 9 -7.65 16.55 15.59
N ILE A 10 -8.05 16.15 16.80
CA ILE A 10 -9.44 15.89 17.12
C ILE A 10 -10.29 17.16 16.96
N ASP A 11 -9.80 18.33 17.41
CA ASP A 11 -10.48 19.60 17.23
C ASP A 11 -10.69 19.91 15.73
N TYR A 12 -9.70 19.69 14.88
CA TYR A 12 -9.85 19.89 13.43
C TYR A 12 -10.88 18.96 12.83
N ILE A 13 -10.91 17.67 13.23
CA ILE A 13 -11.91 16.71 12.75
C ILE A 13 -13.32 17.11 13.24
N GLN A 14 -13.47 17.58 14.46
CA GLN A 14 -14.73 18.02 15.01
C GLN A 14 -15.31 19.24 14.28
N ILE A 15 -14.45 20.17 13.84
CA ILE A 15 -14.84 21.35 13.05
C ILE A 15 -15.17 20.95 11.60
N SER A 16 -14.54 19.89 11.08
CA SER A 16 -14.80 19.40 9.73
C SER A 16 -16.26 19.01 9.54
N PRO A 17 -16.87 19.35 8.38
CA PRO A 17 -18.24 18.93 8.08
C PRO A 17 -18.37 17.40 8.00
N TYR A 18 -17.35 16.72 7.48
CA TYR A 18 -17.28 15.27 7.29
C TYR A 18 -15.85 14.78 7.51
N TYR A 19 -15.74 13.48 7.77
CA TYR A 19 -14.45 12.81 7.76
C TYR A 19 -14.57 11.39 7.17
N ALA A 20 -13.45 10.83 6.74
CA ALA A 20 -13.33 9.44 6.28
C ALA A 20 -12.19 8.75 7.00
N LEU A 21 -12.31 7.45 7.18
CA LEU A 21 -11.32 6.61 7.86
C LEU A 21 -10.69 5.62 6.88
N GLN A 22 -9.39 5.41 7.03
CA GLN A 22 -8.68 4.31 6.39
C GLN A 22 -8.03 3.46 7.48
N LEU A 23 -8.27 2.15 7.42
CA LEU A 23 -7.76 1.20 8.40
C LEU A 23 -6.89 0.15 7.72
N ASP A 24 -5.81 -0.19 8.39
CA ASP A 24 -4.92 -1.27 8.01
C ASP A 24 -4.48 -2.04 9.26
N GLU A 25 -4.38 -3.37 9.14
CA GLU A 25 -3.86 -4.23 10.18
C GLU A 25 -2.43 -4.61 9.83
N SER A 26 -1.53 -4.39 10.76
CA SER A 26 -0.13 -4.76 10.62
C SER A 26 0.34 -5.53 11.85
N THR A 27 1.37 -6.34 11.70
CA THR A 27 2.02 -7.03 12.80
C THR A 27 3.36 -6.37 13.10
N ASP A 28 3.60 -6.01 14.34
CA ASP A 28 4.86 -5.43 14.76
C ASP A 28 5.98 -6.48 14.89
N ILE A 29 7.19 -6.02 15.20
CA ILE A 29 8.38 -6.88 15.34
C ILE A 29 8.23 -7.90 16.48
N ALA A 30 7.39 -7.59 17.49
CA ALA A 30 7.10 -8.47 18.60
C ALA A 30 6.00 -9.50 18.29
N GLY A 31 5.45 -9.49 17.07
CA GLY A 31 4.35 -10.36 16.65
C GLY A 31 2.98 -9.90 17.14
N GLN A 32 2.84 -8.66 17.62
CA GLN A 32 1.58 -8.11 18.09
C GLN A 32 0.84 -7.42 16.95
N ALA A 33 -0.45 -7.76 16.78
CA ALA A 33 -1.29 -7.11 15.78
C ALA A 33 -1.58 -5.67 16.19
N GLN A 34 -1.40 -4.74 15.25
CA GLN A 34 -1.59 -3.30 15.42
C GLN A 34 -2.66 -2.82 14.44
N LEU A 35 -3.67 -2.09 14.94
CA LEU A 35 -4.62 -1.38 14.10
C LEU A 35 -4.10 0.02 13.83
N LEU A 36 -3.74 0.28 12.60
CA LEU A 36 -3.35 1.60 12.12
C LEU A 36 -4.55 2.27 11.48
N THR A 37 -4.90 3.45 11.97
CA THR A 37 -6.06 4.20 11.49
C THR A 37 -5.61 5.58 11.04
N TYR A 38 -5.92 5.92 9.79
CA TYR A 38 -5.77 7.25 9.22
C TYR A 38 -7.12 7.92 9.15
N VAL A 39 -7.12 9.25 9.20
CA VAL A 39 -8.31 10.08 9.03
C VAL A 39 -8.07 11.09 7.93
N ARG A 40 -9.08 11.29 7.09
CA ARG A 40 -9.18 12.40 6.13
C ARG A 40 -10.29 13.33 6.55
N TYR A 41 -10.02 14.62 6.53
CA TYR A 41 -10.96 15.66 6.96
C TYR A 41 -10.73 16.95 6.19
N VAL A 42 -11.67 17.89 6.29
CA VAL A 42 -11.58 19.20 5.63
C VAL A 42 -11.08 20.23 6.62
N ARG A 43 -10.00 20.90 6.28
CA ARG A 43 -9.48 22.06 7.01
C ARG A 43 -9.21 23.19 6.03
N GLU A 44 -9.77 24.40 6.28
CA GLU A 44 -9.54 25.56 5.42
C GLU A 44 -9.82 25.32 3.93
N LYS A 45 -10.90 24.58 3.62
CA LYS A 45 -11.26 24.16 2.25
C LYS A 45 -10.22 23.23 1.57
N LYS A 46 -9.29 22.69 2.30
CA LYS A 46 -8.35 21.66 1.85
C LYS A 46 -8.63 20.35 2.54
N ILE A 47 -8.19 19.29 1.89
CA ILE A 47 -8.24 17.95 2.47
C ILE A 47 -6.91 17.73 3.16
N GLU A 48 -6.98 17.37 4.41
CA GLU A 48 -5.84 16.96 5.21
C GLU A 48 -5.96 15.47 5.55
N GLU A 49 -4.82 14.83 5.70
CA GLU A 49 -4.74 13.40 6.03
C GLU A 49 -3.71 13.22 7.14
N ASP A 50 -4.14 12.58 8.22
CA ASP A 50 -3.30 12.35 9.39
C ASP A 50 -3.47 10.95 9.96
N ILE A 51 -2.49 10.50 10.74
CA ILE A 51 -2.61 9.28 11.55
C ILE A 51 -3.50 9.60 12.75
N LEU A 52 -4.67 8.97 12.80
CA LEU A 52 -5.59 9.13 13.92
C LEU A 52 -5.09 8.40 15.17
N PHE A 53 -4.73 7.12 15.01
CA PHE A 53 -4.09 6.32 16.05
C PHE A 53 -3.42 5.05 15.49
N CYS A 54 -2.53 4.47 16.31
CA CYS A 54 -2.05 3.12 16.17
C CYS A 54 -2.28 2.43 17.52
N ARG A 55 -3.09 1.36 17.55
CA ARG A 55 -3.43 0.64 18.79
C ARG A 55 -3.27 -0.88 18.62
N PRO A 56 -2.76 -1.57 19.62
CA PRO A 56 -2.67 -3.02 19.59
C PRO A 56 -4.07 -3.66 19.61
N LEU A 57 -4.23 -4.73 18.82
CA LEU A 57 -5.40 -5.59 18.84
C LEU A 57 -5.12 -6.77 19.77
N GLN A 58 -6.07 -7.06 20.67
CA GLN A 58 -5.93 -8.15 21.60
C GLN A 58 -6.30 -9.49 20.94
N ALA A 59 -5.44 -10.48 21.05
CA ALA A 59 -5.56 -11.90 20.75
C ALA A 59 -6.14 -12.31 19.38
N ARG A 60 -7.30 -11.83 18.95
CA ARG A 60 -7.93 -12.16 17.67
C ARG A 60 -8.33 -10.90 16.93
N THR A 61 -7.93 -10.83 15.66
CA THR A 61 -8.26 -9.73 14.76
C THR A 61 -9.60 -9.99 14.07
N THR A 62 -10.67 -10.06 14.85
CA THR A 62 -12.04 -10.19 14.33
C THR A 62 -12.62 -8.82 14.00
N GLY A 63 -13.61 -8.77 13.08
CA GLY A 63 -14.32 -7.52 12.76
C GLY A 63 -14.93 -6.84 14.01
N GLU A 64 -15.33 -7.62 15.00
CA GLU A 64 -15.82 -7.12 16.29
C GLU A 64 -14.72 -6.47 17.13
N ALA A 65 -13.58 -7.14 17.27
CA ALA A 65 -12.45 -6.59 18.03
C ALA A 65 -11.95 -5.28 17.41
N ILE A 66 -11.85 -5.23 16.08
CA ILE A 66 -11.45 -4.03 15.35
C ILE A 66 -12.48 -2.92 15.55
N PHE A 67 -13.78 -3.25 15.42
CA PHE A 67 -14.86 -2.28 15.62
C PHE A 67 -14.85 -1.71 17.03
N ASN A 68 -14.69 -2.54 18.06
CA ASN A 68 -14.67 -2.10 19.46
C ASN A 68 -13.52 -1.13 19.75
N VAL A 69 -12.32 -1.37 19.20
CA VAL A 69 -11.18 -0.46 19.35
C VAL A 69 -11.45 0.87 18.67
N LEU A 70 -12.04 0.82 17.47
CA LEU A 70 -12.38 2.02 16.69
C LEU A 70 -13.51 2.81 17.37
N ASP A 71 -14.60 2.14 17.76
CA ASP A 71 -15.76 2.77 18.38
C ASP A 71 -15.40 3.41 19.73
N SER A 72 -14.65 2.70 20.59
CA SER A 72 -14.13 3.30 21.81
C SER A 72 -13.33 4.58 21.53
N PHE A 73 -12.49 4.59 20.51
CA PHE A 73 -11.73 5.79 20.18
C PHE A 73 -12.64 6.94 19.73
N ILE A 74 -13.62 6.68 18.87
CA ILE A 74 -14.57 7.66 18.36
C ILE A 74 -15.38 8.27 19.52
N GLN A 75 -15.87 7.43 20.44
CA GLN A 75 -16.62 7.86 21.63
C GLN A 75 -15.75 8.68 22.59
N ASP A 76 -14.58 8.17 22.96
CA ASP A 76 -13.65 8.82 23.89
C ASP A 76 -13.16 10.18 23.37
N SER A 77 -13.09 10.34 22.06
CA SER A 77 -12.64 11.57 21.39
C SER A 77 -13.78 12.56 21.12
N GLY A 78 -15.02 12.20 21.45
CA GLY A 78 -16.18 13.04 21.14
C GLY A 78 -16.44 13.20 19.64
N LEU A 79 -15.88 12.34 18.80
CA LEU A 79 -16.17 12.28 17.37
C LEU A 79 -17.49 11.57 17.15
N GLY A 80 -18.35 12.11 16.29
CA GLY A 80 -19.64 11.50 16.00
C GLY A 80 -19.61 10.66 14.73
N TRP A 81 -20.10 9.44 14.77
CA TRP A 81 -20.26 8.59 13.58
C TRP A 81 -21.10 9.23 12.47
N GLY A 82 -22.01 10.14 12.81
CA GLY A 82 -22.86 10.85 11.84
C GLY A 82 -22.08 11.72 10.84
N LYS A 83 -20.85 12.08 11.14
CA LYS A 83 -19.96 12.80 10.21
C LYS A 83 -19.01 11.89 9.42
N CYS A 84 -18.97 10.59 9.72
CA CYS A 84 -18.17 9.62 8.99
C CYS A 84 -18.88 9.24 7.69
N ILE A 85 -18.32 9.65 6.55
CA ILE A 85 -18.91 9.40 5.22
C ILE A 85 -18.15 8.36 4.42
N GLY A 86 -16.92 8.01 4.79
CA GLY A 86 -16.07 7.08 4.06
C GLY A 86 -15.33 6.14 4.97
N LEU A 87 -15.19 4.90 4.52
CA LEU A 87 -14.39 3.86 5.16
C LEU A 87 -13.59 3.11 4.10
N CYS A 88 -12.26 3.12 4.22
CA CYS A 88 -11.36 2.39 3.34
C CYS A 88 -10.64 1.29 4.13
N THR A 89 -10.74 0.05 3.69
CA THR A 89 -10.05 -1.10 4.30
C THR A 89 -9.51 -2.02 3.22
N ASP A 90 -8.70 -3.00 3.61
CA ASP A 90 -8.40 -4.14 2.75
C ASP A 90 -9.65 -5.02 2.55
N GLY A 91 -9.53 -6.01 1.67
CA GLY A 91 -10.60 -6.98 1.39
C GLY A 91 -10.62 -8.18 2.32
N ALA A 92 -9.87 -8.18 3.42
CA ALA A 92 -9.78 -9.31 4.35
C ALA A 92 -11.15 -9.62 4.99
N ARG A 93 -11.37 -10.90 5.30
CA ARG A 93 -12.66 -11.35 5.87
C ARG A 93 -13.06 -10.64 7.17
N PRO A 94 -12.16 -10.32 8.11
CA PRO A 94 -12.50 -9.52 9.29
C PRO A 94 -13.01 -8.12 8.95
N MET A 95 -12.54 -7.53 7.85
CA MET A 95 -12.95 -6.19 7.40
C MET A 95 -14.29 -6.24 6.65
N THR A 96 -14.45 -7.15 5.67
CA THR A 96 -15.55 -7.10 4.68
C THR A 96 -16.61 -8.18 4.85
N GLY A 97 -16.53 -9.04 5.88
CA GLY A 97 -17.51 -10.08 6.13
C GLY A 97 -18.94 -9.49 6.26
N ARG A 98 -19.89 -10.04 5.48
CA ARG A 98 -21.25 -9.47 5.29
C ARG A 98 -22.04 -9.24 6.59
N GLU A 99 -21.88 -10.12 7.57
CA GLU A 99 -22.68 -10.07 8.83
C GLU A 99 -21.84 -9.60 10.02
N CYS A 100 -20.58 -10.00 10.08
CA CYS A 100 -19.73 -9.83 11.26
C CYS A 100 -18.46 -9.02 10.98
N GLY A 101 -18.24 -8.56 9.75
CA GLY A 101 -17.09 -7.73 9.38
C GLY A 101 -17.17 -6.33 9.96
N LEU A 102 -16.03 -5.65 10.00
CA LEU A 102 -15.93 -4.26 10.44
C LEU A 102 -16.90 -3.34 9.65
N VAL A 103 -16.89 -3.46 8.32
CA VAL A 103 -17.75 -2.63 7.44
C VAL A 103 -19.21 -2.73 7.81
N ALA A 104 -19.73 -3.95 7.99
CA ALA A 104 -21.12 -4.18 8.36
C ALA A 104 -21.47 -3.53 9.72
N ARG A 105 -20.55 -3.59 10.69
CA ARG A 105 -20.72 -2.98 12.01
C ARG A 105 -20.68 -1.45 11.95
N VAL A 106 -19.76 -0.87 11.18
CA VAL A 106 -19.69 0.58 10.99
C VAL A 106 -20.95 1.09 10.29
N GLN A 107 -21.48 0.37 9.30
CA GLN A 107 -22.72 0.76 8.61
C GLN A 107 -23.95 0.78 9.52
N GLN A 108 -23.95 0.01 10.62
CA GLN A 108 -25.04 0.06 11.61
C GLN A 108 -25.04 1.38 12.40
N VAL A 109 -23.88 1.96 12.70
CA VAL A 109 -23.74 3.22 13.47
C VAL A 109 -23.55 4.45 12.58
N ALA A 110 -23.11 4.25 11.35
CA ALA A 110 -22.90 5.28 10.32
C ALA A 110 -23.56 4.85 8.99
N PRO A 111 -24.89 4.93 8.85
CA PRO A 111 -25.59 4.43 7.66
C PRO A 111 -25.20 5.10 6.33
N LEU A 112 -24.66 6.31 6.41
CA LEU A 112 -24.19 7.08 5.24
C LEU A 112 -22.79 6.71 4.78
N VAL A 113 -22.06 5.88 5.55
CA VAL A 113 -20.70 5.52 5.23
C VAL A 113 -20.62 4.75 3.92
N GLN A 114 -19.74 5.21 3.03
CA GLN A 114 -19.38 4.50 1.79
C GLN A 114 -18.11 3.72 2.03
N TRP A 115 -18.16 2.41 1.85
CA TRP A 115 -16.97 1.57 1.92
C TRP A 115 -16.27 1.50 0.57
N THR A 116 -14.95 1.61 0.60
CA THR A 116 -14.08 1.41 -0.56
C THR A 116 -12.98 0.41 -0.22
N HIS A 117 -12.70 -0.49 -1.15
CA HIS A 117 -11.55 -1.37 -1.03
C HIS A 117 -10.26 -0.57 -1.26
N CYS A 118 -9.25 -0.76 -0.41
CA CYS A 118 -7.96 -0.10 -0.55
C CYS A 118 -7.33 -0.46 -1.92
N MET A 119 -7.07 0.55 -2.74
CA MET A 119 -6.55 0.34 -4.10
C MET A 119 -5.18 -0.33 -4.10
N VAL A 120 -4.33 -0.05 -3.11
CA VAL A 120 -3.03 -0.72 -2.93
C VAL A 120 -3.22 -2.23 -2.76
N HIS A 121 -4.23 -2.65 -1.99
CA HIS A 121 -4.55 -4.07 -1.82
C HIS A 121 -5.20 -4.68 -3.07
N CYS A 122 -6.07 -3.94 -3.77
CA CYS A 122 -6.63 -4.39 -5.06
C CYS A 122 -5.54 -4.65 -6.09
N GLU A 123 -4.58 -3.75 -6.18
CA GLU A 123 -3.43 -3.87 -7.06
C GLU A 123 -2.54 -5.06 -6.69
N ALA A 124 -2.26 -5.24 -5.39
CA ALA A 124 -1.53 -6.41 -4.89
C ALA A 124 -2.24 -7.72 -5.25
N LEU A 125 -3.58 -7.76 -5.21
CA LEU A 125 -4.36 -8.92 -5.60
C LEU A 125 -4.33 -9.16 -7.11
N ALA A 126 -4.42 -8.09 -7.93
CA ALA A 126 -4.34 -8.19 -9.38
C ALA A 126 -2.99 -8.78 -9.82
N ALA A 127 -1.92 -8.32 -9.19
CA ALA A 127 -0.59 -8.78 -9.54
C ALA A 127 -0.27 -10.21 -9.04
N LYS A 128 -1.00 -10.76 -8.06
CA LYS A 128 -0.91 -12.19 -7.70
C LYS A 128 -1.40 -13.12 -8.82
N LYS A 129 -2.18 -12.62 -9.77
CA LYS A 129 -2.67 -13.37 -10.94
C LYS A 129 -1.79 -13.21 -12.18
N MET A 130 -0.52 -12.91 -11.99
CA MET A 130 0.44 -12.78 -13.08
C MET A 130 0.60 -14.12 -13.84
N PRO A 131 0.73 -14.10 -15.19
CA PRO A 131 1.04 -15.30 -15.96
C PRO A 131 2.32 -15.98 -15.42
N PRO A 132 2.36 -17.34 -15.39
CA PRO A 132 3.47 -18.10 -14.78
C PRO A 132 4.86 -17.73 -15.33
N PHE A 133 4.92 -17.35 -16.59
CA PHE A 133 6.16 -16.91 -17.22
C PHE A 133 6.72 -15.63 -16.53
N PHE A 134 5.91 -14.59 -16.37
CA PHE A 134 6.32 -13.35 -15.72
C PHE A 134 6.56 -13.54 -14.21
N GLU A 135 5.82 -14.42 -13.57
CA GLU A 135 6.09 -14.81 -12.18
C GLU A 135 7.48 -15.43 -12.03
N SER A 136 7.88 -16.29 -12.99
CA SER A 136 9.22 -16.85 -13.02
C SER A 136 10.30 -15.79 -13.18
N VAL A 137 10.12 -14.83 -14.10
CA VAL A 137 11.07 -13.70 -14.30
C VAL A 137 11.19 -12.87 -13.02
N LEU A 138 10.06 -12.52 -12.40
CA LEU A 138 10.04 -11.77 -11.14
C LEU A 138 10.80 -12.53 -10.02
N HIS A 139 10.55 -13.83 -9.89
CA HIS A 139 11.22 -14.66 -8.89
C HIS A 139 12.74 -14.71 -9.11
N GLN A 140 13.18 -14.83 -10.36
CA GLN A 140 14.61 -14.82 -10.72
C GLN A 140 15.23 -13.45 -10.44
N ALA A 141 14.55 -12.35 -10.78
CA ALA A 141 15.00 -10.99 -10.46
C ALA A 141 15.17 -10.78 -8.94
N VAL A 142 14.21 -11.26 -8.13
CA VAL A 142 14.31 -11.23 -6.66
C VAL A 142 15.49 -12.05 -6.14
N LYS A 143 15.76 -13.23 -6.72
CA LYS A 143 16.93 -14.04 -6.36
C LYS A 143 18.23 -13.32 -6.65
N ILE A 144 18.35 -12.66 -7.80
CA ILE A 144 19.50 -11.85 -8.17
C ILE A 144 19.73 -10.73 -7.14
N ILE A 145 18.69 -9.96 -6.86
CA ILE A 145 18.75 -8.85 -5.89
C ILE A 145 19.17 -9.35 -4.50
N ASN A 146 18.54 -10.42 -4.03
CA ASN A 146 18.84 -10.99 -2.71
C ASN A 146 20.26 -11.57 -2.64
N HIS A 147 20.79 -12.14 -3.73
CA HIS A 147 22.18 -12.60 -3.78
C HIS A 147 23.19 -11.47 -3.49
N ILE A 148 22.90 -10.28 -3.99
CA ILE A 148 23.75 -9.09 -3.78
C ILE A 148 23.44 -8.43 -2.43
N LYS A 149 22.15 -8.19 -2.11
CA LYS A 149 21.75 -7.36 -0.97
C LYS A 149 21.68 -8.08 0.36
N ALA A 150 21.36 -9.39 0.41
CA ALA A 150 21.25 -10.13 1.66
C ALA A 150 22.59 -10.37 2.36
N ARG A 151 23.70 -10.21 1.64
CA ARG A 151 25.07 -10.36 2.16
C ARG A 151 25.76 -9.00 2.24
N PRO A 152 26.07 -8.47 3.43
CA PRO A 152 26.68 -7.15 3.57
C PRO A 152 27.98 -6.97 2.78
N LEU A 153 28.78 -8.03 2.65
CA LEU A 153 30.01 -8.00 1.86
C LEU A 153 29.70 -7.82 0.37
N ASN A 154 28.79 -8.64 -0.19
CA ASN A 154 28.39 -8.53 -1.61
C ASN A 154 27.84 -7.14 -1.93
N SER A 155 27.01 -6.60 -1.05
CA SER A 155 26.45 -5.27 -1.23
C SER A 155 27.50 -4.16 -1.27
N ARG A 156 28.58 -4.28 -0.47
CA ARG A 156 29.69 -3.32 -0.49
C ARG A 156 30.57 -3.48 -1.74
N LEU A 157 30.91 -4.72 -2.10
CA LEU A 157 31.71 -5.01 -3.30
C LEU A 157 30.98 -4.56 -4.57
N PHE A 158 29.68 -4.79 -4.64
CA PHE A 158 28.84 -4.31 -5.74
C PHE A 158 28.83 -2.77 -5.82
N GLY A 159 28.77 -2.07 -4.68
CA GLY A 159 28.86 -0.61 -4.64
C GLY A 159 30.20 -0.09 -5.21
N VAL A 160 31.31 -0.72 -4.85
CA VAL A 160 32.63 -0.38 -5.41
C VAL A 160 32.66 -0.60 -6.93
N LEU A 161 32.16 -1.74 -7.41
CA LEU A 161 32.06 -2.02 -8.84
C LEU A 161 31.25 -0.96 -9.59
N CYS A 162 30.10 -0.56 -9.06
CA CYS A 162 29.28 0.51 -9.65
C CYS A 162 30.04 1.84 -9.73
N GLN A 163 30.81 2.20 -8.70
CA GLN A 163 31.65 3.40 -8.70
C GLN A 163 32.74 3.33 -9.76
N GLU A 164 33.45 2.19 -9.88
CA GLU A 164 34.47 1.97 -10.88
C GLU A 164 33.93 2.02 -12.32
N MET A 165 32.68 1.55 -12.53
CA MET A 165 31.99 1.64 -13.82
C MET A 165 31.39 3.02 -14.11
N GLY A 166 31.41 3.94 -13.15
CA GLY A 166 30.82 5.29 -13.29
C GLY A 166 29.28 5.29 -13.37
N SER A 167 28.65 4.30 -12.75
CA SER A 167 27.19 4.13 -12.80
C SER A 167 26.47 5.24 -12.06
N GLY A 168 25.27 5.61 -12.53
CA GLY A 168 24.43 6.64 -11.91
C GLY A 168 23.92 6.26 -10.52
N HIS A 169 24.06 4.98 -10.14
CA HIS A 169 23.63 4.43 -8.86
C HIS A 169 24.62 3.39 -8.36
N GLU A 170 24.82 3.37 -7.04
CA GLU A 170 25.81 2.49 -6.41
C GLU A 170 25.18 1.29 -5.68
N GLN A 171 23.84 1.23 -5.58
CA GLN A 171 23.16 0.22 -4.78
C GLN A 171 21.83 -0.24 -5.39
N LEU A 172 21.55 -1.55 -5.25
CA LEU A 172 20.25 -2.11 -5.44
C LEU A 172 19.36 -1.84 -4.20
N PHE A 173 18.04 -1.82 -4.39
CA PHE A 173 17.10 -1.79 -3.27
C PHE A 173 16.85 -3.20 -2.75
N LEU A 174 16.67 -3.35 -1.44
CA LEU A 174 16.26 -4.62 -0.85
C LEU A 174 14.81 -4.93 -1.24
N HIS A 175 14.57 -6.14 -1.72
CA HIS A 175 13.22 -6.62 -1.96
C HIS A 175 12.59 -7.07 -0.63
N THR A 176 11.45 -6.48 -0.28
CA THR A 176 10.62 -6.94 0.84
C THR A 176 9.28 -7.42 0.28
N GLU A 177 8.87 -8.65 0.63
CA GLU A 177 7.62 -9.24 0.14
C GLU A 177 6.38 -8.45 0.54
N VAL A 178 6.45 -7.74 1.67
CA VAL A 178 5.34 -7.04 2.30
C VAL A 178 4.98 -5.73 1.61
N ARG A 179 5.92 -5.08 0.91
CA ARG A 179 5.68 -3.76 0.29
C ARG A 179 5.59 -3.87 -1.22
N TRP A 180 4.41 -4.12 -1.70
CA TRP A 180 4.12 -4.26 -3.12
C TRP A 180 4.57 -3.06 -3.99
N LEU A 181 4.27 -1.84 -3.56
CA LEU A 181 4.66 -0.60 -4.25
C LEU A 181 6.19 -0.44 -4.42
N SER A 182 6.99 -1.08 -3.57
CA SER A 182 8.44 -1.05 -3.70
C SER A 182 8.98 -1.92 -4.84
N ARG A 183 8.19 -2.90 -5.33
CA ARG A 183 8.62 -3.83 -6.38
C ARG A 183 8.99 -3.11 -7.67
N GLY A 184 8.18 -2.15 -8.11
CA GLY A 184 8.47 -1.36 -9.32
C GLY A 184 9.85 -0.69 -9.24
N ARG A 185 10.13 0.03 -8.17
CA ARG A 185 11.42 0.70 -7.96
C ARG A 185 12.59 -0.27 -7.85
N VAL A 186 12.36 -1.43 -7.24
CA VAL A 186 13.39 -2.48 -7.08
C VAL A 186 13.74 -3.09 -8.44
N LEU A 187 12.74 -3.42 -9.27
CA LEU A 187 12.94 -3.96 -10.61
C LEU A 187 13.55 -2.91 -11.55
N GLN A 188 13.09 -1.66 -11.48
CA GLN A 188 13.66 -0.56 -12.23
C GLN A 188 15.15 -0.41 -11.94
N ARG A 189 15.55 -0.38 -10.67
CA ARG A 189 16.95 -0.28 -10.27
C ARG A 189 17.77 -1.49 -10.73
N LEU A 190 17.22 -2.70 -10.71
CA LEU A 190 17.86 -3.88 -11.27
C LEU A 190 18.07 -3.74 -12.77
N TYR A 191 17.09 -3.22 -13.49
CA TYR A 191 17.20 -3.02 -14.95
C TYR A 191 18.20 -1.92 -15.31
N GLU A 192 18.22 -0.82 -14.56
CA GLU A 192 19.20 0.28 -14.72
C GLU A 192 20.64 -0.22 -14.55
N LEU A 193 20.88 -1.04 -13.54
CA LEU A 193 22.21 -1.58 -13.19
C LEU A 193 22.46 -2.99 -13.75
N ARG A 194 21.78 -3.40 -14.83
CA ARG A 194 21.84 -4.76 -15.35
C ARG A 194 23.24 -5.19 -15.81
N GLU A 195 24.02 -4.26 -16.35
CA GLU A 195 25.40 -4.54 -16.82
C GLU A 195 26.33 -4.76 -15.64
N GLU A 196 26.25 -3.92 -14.61
CA GLU A 196 27.02 -4.04 -13.38
C GLU A 196 26.64 -5.33 -12.64
N VAL A 197 25.34 -5.63 -12.57
CA VAL A 197 24.85 -6.87 -11.96
C VAL A 197 25.35 -8.10 -12.72
N LYS A 198 25.34 -8.06 -14.05
CA LYS A 198 25.86 -9.14 -14.89
C LYS A 198 27.34 -9.38 -14.61
N LEU A 199 28.16 -8.32 -14.60
CA LEU A 199 29.59 -8.42 -14.33
C LEU A 199 29.85 -8.99 -12.94
N PHE A 200 29.18 -8.45 -11.91
CA PHE A 200 29.30 -8.92 -10.52
C PHE A 200 28.94 -10.40 -10.36
N LEU A 201 27.84 -10.85 -10.99
CA LEU A 201 27.41 -12.24 -10.92
C LEU A 201 28.33 -13.18 -11.67
N THR A 202 28.95 -12.73 -12.77
CA THR A 202 29.95 -13.48 -13.55
C THR A 202 31.23 -13.69 -12.74
N GLU A 203 31.74 -12.64 -12.11
CA GLU A 203 32.91 -12.71 -11.22
C GLU A 203 32.64 -13.58 -9.99
N SER A 204 31.42 -13.57 -9.47
CA SER A 204 30.97 -14.40 -8.36
C SER A 204 30.70 -15.86 -8.78
N GLN A 205 30.89 -16.22 -10.06
CA GLN A 205 30.71 -17.57 -10.64
C GLN A 205 29.32 -18.17 -10.30
N THR A 206 28.27 -17.35 -10.36
CA THR A 206 26.91 -17.80 -10.07
C THR A 206 26.11 -18.03 -11.35
N ASP A 207 25.30 -19.09 -11.38
CA ASP A 207 24.40 -19.42 -12.49
C ASP A 207 23.35 -18.32 -12.76
N LEU A 208 23.18 -17.36 -11.84
CA LEU A 208 22.23 -16.26 -12.00
C LEU A 208 22.61 -15.30 -13.13
N ALA A 209 23.91 -15.22 -13.48
CA ALA A 209 24.41 -14.37 -14.57
C ALA A 209 23.74 -14.70 -15.92
N LYS A 210 23.43 -15.98 -16.18
CA LYS A 210 22.81 -16.43 -17.43
C LYS A 210 21.48 -15.76 -17.79
N HIS A 211 20.71 -15.31 -16.78
CA HIS A 211 19.48 -14.60 -17.04
C HIS A 211 19.70 -13.25 -17.70
N LEU A 212 20.81 -12.59 -17.38
CA LEU A 212 21.19 -11.30 -17.95
C LEU A 212 21.81 -11.41 -19.36
N ASP A 213 22.10 -12.63 -19.83
CA ASP A 213 22.48 -12.94 -21.21
C ASP A 213 21.25 -13.24 -22.10
N ASP A 214 20.12 -13.57 -21.48
CA ASP A 214 18.89 -13.93 -22.22
C ASP A 214 18.09 -12.66 -22.58
N THR A 215 18.06 -12.35 -23.88
CA THR A 215 17.34 -11.19 -24.41
C THR A 215 15.84 -11.24 -24.15
N MET A 216 15.22 -12.45 -24.14
CA MET A 216 13.80 -12.60 -23.82
C MET A 216 13.52 -12.34 -22.35
N TRP A 217 14.42 -12.77 -21.46
CA TRP A 217 14.33 -12.48 -20.05
C TRP A 217 14.47 -10.98 -19.77
N LEU A 218 15.44 -10.30 -20.39
CA LEU A 218 15.65 -8.86 -20.26
C LEU A 218 14.46 -8.05 -20.79
N ALA A 219 13.89 -8.45 -21.94
CA ALA A 219 12.68 -7.83 -22.48
C ALA A 219 11.48 -8.00 -21.53
N SER A 220 11.36 -9.18 -20.92
CA SER A 220 10.30 -9.46 -19.95
C SER A 220 10.49 -8.69 -18.65
N LEU A 221 11.71 -8.52 -18.18
CA LEU A 221 12.04 -7.67 -17.02
C LEU A 221 11.69 -6.21 -17.32
N SER A 222 12.06 -5.69 -18.48
CA SER A 222 11.71 -4.33 -18.92
C SER A 222 10.19 -4.13 -18.95
N TYR A 223 9.45 -5.09 -19.52
CA TYR A 223 7.98 -5.04 -19.54
C TYR A 223 7.38 -5.01 -18.12
N LEU A 224 7.91 -5.82 -17.20
CA LEU A 224 7.49 -5.80 -15.80
C LEU A 224 7.78 -4.45 -15.14
N VAL A 225 8.92 -3.83 -15.40
CA VAL A 225 9.25 -2.48 -14.92
C VAL A 225 8.20 -1.48 -15.37
N ASP A 226 7.85 -1.48 -16.68
CA ASP A 226 6.86 -0.55 -17.25
C ASP A 226 5.46 -0.76 -16.64
N ILE A 227 5.04 -2.01 -16.44
CA ILE A 227 3.74 -2.33 -15.82
C ILE A 227 3.70 -1.85 -14.37
N PHE A 228 4.74 -2.13 -13.58
CA PHE A 228 4.78 -1.70 -12.19
C PHE A 228 4.89 -0.18 -12.04
N ASP A 229 5.58 0.49 -12.96
CA ASP A 229 5.65 1.96 -12.95
C ASP A 229 4.27 2.57 -13.24
N ARG A 230 3.54 2.04 -14.24
CA ARG A 230 2.16 2.47 -14.52
C ARG A 230 1.21 2.20 -13.35
N LEU A 231 1.32 1.04 -12.71
CA LEU A 231 0.52 0.72 -11.53
C LEU A 231 0.82 1.69 -10.37
N ASN A 232 2.10 1.98 -10.12
CA ASN A 232 2.50 3.00 -9.14
C ASN A 232 1.96 4.40 -9.48
N GLY A 233 2.00 4.78 -10.74
CA GLY A 233 1.43 6.04 -11.24
C GLY A 233 -0.09 6.11 -11.01
N LEU A 234 -0.81 5.02 -11.28
CA LEU A 234 -2.24 4.91 -11.00
C LEU A 234 -2.53 5.06 -9.50
N ASN A 235 -1.79 4.38 -8.63
CA ASN A 235 -1.96 4.51 -7.19
C ASN A 235 -1.77 5.95 -6.71
N LEU A 236 -0.73 6.62 -7.18
CA LEU A 236 -0.50 8.03 -6.84
C LEU A 236 -1.62 8.93 -7.35
N SER A 237 -2.16 8.67 -8.55
CA SER A 237 -3.28 9.43 -9.10
C SER A 237 -4.60 9.14 -8.36
N PHE A 238 -4.85 7.90 -7.94
CA PHE A 238 -6.02 7.53 -7.15
C PHE A 238 -5.99 8.11 -5.75
N VAL A 239 -4.83 8.13 -5.09
CA VAL A 239 -4.66 8.83 -3.81
C VAL A 239 -5.02 10.31 -3.97
N GLY A 240 -4.59 10.97 -5.05
CA GLY A 240 -4.95 12.36 -5.35
C GLY A 240 -6.43 12.54 -5.76
N ALA A 241 -6.97 11.70 -6.64
CA ALA A 241 -8.33 11.85 -7.18
C ALA A 241 -9.43 11.42 -6.18
N MET A 242 -9.25 10.34 -5.42
CA MET A 242 -10.19 9.97 -4.36
C MET A 242 -10.38 11.09 -3.34
N ILE A 243 -9.34 11.84 -3.11
CA ILE A 243 -9.35 13.03 -2.27
C ILE A 243 -10.30 14.08 -2.84
N SER A 244 -10.20 14.42 -4.12
CA SER A 244 -11.07 15.43 -4.77
C SER A 244 -12.52 14.98 -4.86
N TYR A 245 -12.78 13.71 -5.16
CA TYR A 245 -14.14 13.19 -5.37
C TYR A 245 -14.94 13.01 -4.08
N MET A 246 -14.33 12.67 -2.95
CA MET A 246 -15.06 12.45 -1.68
C MET A 246 -15.54 13.75 -1.03
N LEU A 247 -15.02 14.91 -1.44
CA LEU A 247 -15.26 16.17 -0.74
C LEU A 247 -15.88 17.26 -1.61
N ASP A 248 -16.17 16.98 -2.87
CA ASP A 248 -16.98 17.87 -3.70
C ASP A 248 -18.47 17.51 -3.54
N PRO A 249 -19.28 18.38 -2.89
CA PRO A 249 -20.72 18.11 -2.69
C PRO A 249 -21.49 17.93 -4.00
N SER A 250 -20.96 18.44 -5.13
CA SER A 250 -21.59 18.30 -6.45
C SER A 250 -21.51 16.85 -6.98
N TYR A 251 -20.58 16.05 -6.50
CA TYR A 251 -20.43 14.65 -6.92
C TYR A 251 -21.22 13.66 -6.07
N THR A 252 -21.55 13.99 -4.81
CA THR A 252 -22.35 13.10 -3.95
C THR A 252 -23.79 12.93 -4.44
N THR A 253 -24.27 13.83 -5.29
CA THR A 253 -25.62 13.79 -5.90
C THR A 253 -25.65 13.27 -7.34
N SER A 254 -24.49 12.96 -7.96
CA SER A 254 -24.41 12.50 -9.34
C SER A 254 -24.80 11.02 -9.50
N PRO A 255 -25.73 10.68 -10.43
CA PRO A 255 -26.05 9.28 -10.77
C PRO A 255 -24.85 8.47 -11.28
N ALA A 256 -23.83 9.12 -11.86
CA ALA A 256 -22.60 8.50 -12.34
C ALA A 256 -21.77 7.90 -11.20
N TRP A 257 -21.72 8.54 -10.04
CA TRP A 257 -21.08 8.05 -8.84
C TRP A 257 -21.73 6.75 -8.33
N ALA A 258 -23.05 6.72 -8.28
CA ALA A 258 -23.80 5.53 -7.89
C ALA A 258 -23.66 4.34 -8.87
N ALA A 259 -23.32 4.61 -10.12
CA ALA A 259 -23.07 3.57 -11.14
C ALA A 259 -21.63 2.98 -11.00
N CYS A 260 -20.61 3.79 -10.73
CA CYS A 260 -19.25 3.32 -10.48
C CYS A 260 -19.12 2.42 -9.24
N LEU A 261 -19.95 2.67 -8.21
CA LEU A 261 -19.96 1.87 -6.99
C LEU A 261 -20.79 0.58 -7.09
N ARG A 262 -21.72 0.49 -8.05
CA ARG A 262 -22.64 -0.65 -8.21
C ARG A 262 -22.16 -1.75 -9.15
N SER A 263 -21.11 -1.54 -9.90
CA SER A 263 -20.54 -2.56 -10.78
C SER A 263 -19.20 -3.02 -10.21
N PRO A 264 -19.16 -4.12 -9.43
CA PRO A 264 -17.90 -4.80 -9.23
C PRO A 264 -17.41 -5.24 -10.60
N PRO A 265 -16.14 -5.05 -10.96
CA PRO A 265 -15.61 -5.62 -12.17
C PRO A 265 -15.83 -7.12 -12.12
N SER A 266 -16.48 -7.65 -13.14
CA SER A 266 -16.63 -9.09 -13.39
C SER A 266 -15.26 -9.64 -13.76
N TRP A 267 -14.50 -10.10 -12.78
CA TRP A 267 -13.26 -10.85 -12.91
C TRP A 267 -13.36 -12.20 -12.22
#